data_79ac582c59062eab6d411abf4b0d79a5
#
_entry.id   79ac582c59062eab6d411abf4b0d79a5
#
_cell.length_a   1.000
_cell.length_b   1.000
_cell.length_c   1.000
_cell.angle_alpha   90.00
_cell.angle_beta   90.00
_cell.angle_gamma   90.00
#
_symmetry.space_group_name_H-M   'P 1'
#
loop_
_entity.id
_entity.type
_entity.pdbx_description
1 polymer ?
#
loop_
_entity_poly.entity_id
_entity_poly.type
_entity_poly.pdbx_seq_one_letter_code
_entity_poly.pdbx_strand_id
1 'polypeptide(L)'
;DIQIQGKNVEENYKLAQKMLADVKKIRGVADAHIHQITDTPEIKINVDKTRASMMNLSQETVSRNVLTALTSSGQVAPNYWVDPTNGVNYVLALRVPQFNVDTVKNVTDIPVAYSNNNPVRLANIASINSSETSSVVNHYDIMPVFDILINLQDRDLAGVSNDVNKVIKKYEKDAPRGTFINLLGQAKSMNYV
;
A
#
# COMPACT_ATOMS: atom_id res chain seq x y z
N ASP A 1 -9.58 0.71 20.19
CA ASP A 1 -9.63 0.48 18.75
C ASP A 1 -11.00 -0.06 18.36
N ILE A 2 -11.55 0.39 17.24
CA ILE A 2 -12.75 -0.22 16.64
C ILE A 2 -12.27 -0.99 15.41
N GLN A 3 -12.54 -2.30 15.40
CA GLN A 3 -12.21 -3.18 14.28
C GLN A 3 -13.47 -3.51 13.49
N ILE A 4 -13.42 -3.26 12.18
CA ILE A 4 -14.48 -3.58 11.23
C ILE A 4 -13.95 -4.71 10.35
N GLN A 5 -14.52 -5.90 10.51
CA GLN A 5 -14.08 -7.13 9.85
C GLN A 5 -15.16 -7.60 8.87
N GLY A 6 -14.79 -7.95 7.63
CA GLY A 6 -15.75 -8.49 6.68
C GLY A 6 -15.21 -8.60 5.25
N LYS A 7 -15.90 -9.38 4.42
CA LYS A 7 -15.46 -9.69 3.04
C LYS A 7 -15.56 -8.52 2.06
N ASN A 8 -16.52 -7.61 2.26
CA ASN A 8 -16.73 -6.50 1.35
C ASN A 8 -15.87 -5.31 1.75
N VAL A 9 -14.67 -5.24 1.17
CA VAL A 9 -13.65 -4.24 1.52
C VAL A 9 -14.14 -2.82 1.27
N GLU A 10 -14.78 -2.55 0.11
CA GLU A 10 -15.21 -1.19 -0.25
C GLU A 10 -16.33 -0.66 0.67
N GLU A 11 -17.34 -1.49 0.94
CA GLU A 11 -18.44 -1.10 1.83
C GLU A 11 -17.97 -0.94 3.27
N ASN A 12 -17.09 -1.83 3.74
CA ASN A 12 -16.50 -1.76 5.07
C ASN A 12 -15.62 -0.50 5.23
N TYR A 13 -14.89 -0.11 4.19
CA TYR A 13 -14.13 1.15 4.24
C TYR A 13 -15.04 2.38 4.30
N LYS A 14 -16.11 2.42 3.51
CA LYS A 14 -17.12 3.48 3.57
C LYS A 14 -17.82 3.54 4.94
N LEU A 15 -18.07 2.37 5.53
CA LEU A 15 -18.60 2.26 6.88
C LEU A 15 -17.61 2.81 7.91
N ALA A 16 -16.32 2.43 7.80
CA ALA A 16 -15.25 2.93 8.66
C ALA A 16 -15.13 4.46 8.60
N GLN A 17 -15.21 5.06 7.41
CA GLN A 17 -15.17 6.51 7.24
C GLN A 17 -16.36 7.22 7.93
N LYS A 18 -17.57 6.67 7.79
CA LYS A 18 -18.77 7.22 8.46
C LYS A 18 -18.64 7.12 9.99
N MET A 19 -18.21 5.96 10.47
CA MET A 19 -17.99 5.74 11.90
C MET A 19 -16.89 6.67 12.45
N LEU A 20 -15.80 6.84 11.73
CA LEU A 20 -14.72 7.76 12.10
C LEU A 20 -15.23 9.21 12.25
N ALA A 21 -16.07 9.65 11.33
CA ALA A 21 -16.65 11.01 11.40
C ALA A 21 -17.52 11.22 12.65
N ASP A 22 -18.23 10.19 13.13
CA ASP A 22 -19.02 10.28 14.35
C ASP A 22 -18.15 10.09 15.60
N VAL A 23 -17.14 9.22 15.58
CA VAL A 23 -16.19 9.02 16.68
C VAL A 23 -15.41 10.30 16.99
N LYS A 24 -14.98 11.03 15.96
CA LYS A 24 -14.30 12.34 16.13
C LYS A 24 -15.10 13.39 16.88
N LYS A 25 -16.43 13.26 16.94
CA LYS A 25 -17.32 14.19 17.65
C LYS A 25 -17.47 13.84 19.13
N ILE A 26 -16.99 12.67 19.57
CA ILE A 26 -17.11 12.24 20.96
C ILE A 26 -16.17 13.08 21.83
N ARG A 27 -16.72 13.66 22.90
CA ARG A 27 -15.91 14.41 23.88
C ARG A 27 -14.88 13.48 24.52
N GLY A 28 -13.61 13.93 24.53
CA GLY A 28 -12.49 13.17 25.09
C GLY A 28 -11.72 12.35 24.04
N VAL A 29 -12.15 12.35 22.78
CA VAL A 29 -11.36 11.87 21.67
C VAL A 29 -10.43 12.99 21.21
N ALA A 30 -9.12 12.79 21.35
CA ALA A 30 -8.09 13.74 20.92
C ALA A 30 -7.72 13.55 19.46
N ASP A 31 -7.60 12.29 19.06
CA ASP A 31 -7.33 11.89 17.67
C ASP A 31 -8.03 10.58 17.36
N ALA A 32 -8.51 10.47 16.13
CA ALA A 32 -9.05 9.22 15.60
C ALA A 32 -8.75 9.15 14.09
N HIS A 33 -8.25 7.99 13.66
CA HIS A 33 -7.93 7.73 12.25
C HIS A 33 -8.09 6.25 11.90
N ILE A 34 -8.29 5.97 10.61
CA ILE A 34 -8.25 4.61 10.09
C ILE A 34 -6.77 4.24 9.90
N HIS A 35 -6.36 3.11 10.46
CA HIS A 35 -4.98 2.64 10.39
C HIS A 35 -4.55 2.28 8.96
N GLN A 36 -5.44 1.68 8.19
CA GLN A 36 -5.17 1.25 6.82
C GLN A 36 -5.25 2.42 5.85
N ILE A 37 -4.16 2.69 5.15
CA ILE A 37 -4.06 3.72 4.12
C ILE A 37 -4.45 3.07 2.79
N THR A 38 -5.53 3.53 2.16
CA THR A 38 -6.12 2.93 0.95
C THR A 38 -5.96 3.78 -0.31
N ASP A 39 -5.42 4.99 -0.17
CA ASP A 39 -5.31 6.02 -1.21
C ASP A 39 -3.85 6.36 -1.55
N THR A 40 -2.96 5.38 -1.41
CA THR A 40 -1.55 5.57 -1.77
C THR A 40 -1.41 5.63 -3.29
N PRO A 41 -0.82 6.71 -3.84
CA PRO A 41 -0.59 6.81 -5.28
C PRO A 41 0.32 5.69 -5.78
N GLU A 42 -0.06 5.04 -6.87
CA GLU A 42 0.76 4.06 -7.56
C GLU A 42 0.85 4.35 -9.06
N ILE A 43 1.94 3.91 -9.67
CA ILE A 43 2.12 3.87 -11.12
C ILE A 43 2.04 2.42 -11.55
N LYS A 44 0.96 2.05 -12.23
CA LYS A 44 0.71 0.69 -12.71
C LYS A 44 1.24 0.54 -14.14
N ILE A 45 2.25 -0.31 -14.30
CA ILE A 45 2.87 -0.62 -15.58
C ILE A 45 2.32 -1.97 -16.07
N ASN A 46 1.51 -1.94 -17.14
CA ASN A 46 0.95 -3.14 -17.76
C ASN A 46 1.71 -3.46 -19.05
N VAL A 47 2.53 -4.51 -19.03
CA VAL A 47 3.28 -4.95 -20.21
C VAL A 47 2.37 -5.73 -21.15
N ASP A 48 2.32 -5.31 -22.41
CA ASP A 48 1.66 -6.04 -23.49
C ASP A 48 2.56 -7.22 -23.91
N LYS A 49 2.16 -8.41 -23.53
CA LYS A 49 2.91 -9.65 -23.78
C LYS A 49 3.10 -9.93 -25.28
N THR A 50 2.12 -9.58 -26.11
CA THR A 50 2.16 -9.80 -27.55
C THR A 50 3.21 -8.89 -28.19
N ARG A 51 3.16 -7.59 -27.88
CA ARG A 51 4.17 -6.63 -28.36
C ARG A 51 5.57 -6.96 -27.87
N ALA A 52 5.73 -7.34 -26.59
CA ALA A 52 7.00 -7.75 -26.05
C ALA A 52 7.56 -8.99 -26.80
N SER A 53 6.72 -10.01 -27.03
CA SER A 53 7.11 -11.22 -27.78
C SER A 53 7.51 -10.93 -29.22
N MET A 54 6.87 -10.00 -29.94
CA MET A 54 7.26 -9.57 -31.27
C MET A 54 8.67 -8.94 -31.32
N MET A 55 9.14 -8.46 -30.17
CA MET A 55 10.50 -7.89 -30.02
C MET A 55 11.47 -8.89 -29.33
N ASN A 56 11.09 -10.18 -29.23
CA ASN A 56 11.85 -11.23 -28.53
C ASN A 56 12.12 -10.90 -27.06
N LEU A 57 11.20 -10.21 -26.39
CA LEU A 57 11.29 -9.85 -24.98
C LEU A 57 10.28 -10.64 -24.15
N SER A 58 10.74 -11.20 -23.04
CA SER A 58 9.84 -11.74 -22.02
C SER A 58 9.37 -10.63 -21.07
N GLN A 59 8.19 -10.83 -20.48
CA GLN A 59 7.70 -9.93 -19.43
C GLN A 59 8.69 -9.83 -18.25
N GLU A 60 9.36 -10.94 -17.91
CA GLU A 60 10.37 -10.98 -16.87
C GLU A 60 11.55 -10.06 -17.18
N THR A 61 12.06 -10.12 -18.42
CA THR A 61 13.17 -9.26 -18.87
C THR A 61 12.78 -7.79 -18.77
N VAL A 62 11.58 -7.44 -19.25
CA VAL A 62 11.09 -6.06 -19.17
C VAL A 62 10.98 -5.60 -17.72
N SER A 63 10.38 -6.41 -16.84
CA SER A 63 10.22 -6.07 -15.42
C SER A 63 11.55 -5.90 -14.70
N ARG A 64 12.53 -6.79 -14.97
CA ARG A 64 13.89 -6.68 -14.40
C ARG A 64 14.59 -5.39 -14.84
N ASN A 65 14.49 -5.04 -16.12
CA ASN A 65 15.15 -3.86 -16.64
C ASN A 65 14.51 -2.57 -16.12
N VAL A 66 13.17 -2.52 -15.99
CA VAL A 66 12.45 -1.42 -15.34
C VAL A 66 12.86 -1.30 -13.87
N LEU A 67 12.90 -2.42 -13.14
CA LEU A 67 13.31 -2.43 -11.73
C LEU A 67 14.76 -1.93 -11.58
N THR A 68 15.67 -2.38 -12.44
CA THR A 68 17.07 -1.90 -12.44
C THR A 68 17.16 -0.40 -12.70
N ALA A 69 16.36 0.12 -13.62
CA ALA A 69 16.35 1.55 -13.95
C ALA A 69 15.80 2.41 -12.79
N LEU A 70 14.75 1.96 -12.12
CA LEU A 70 14.07 2.72 -11.06
C LEU A 70 14.75 2.61 -9.69
N THR A 71 15.28 1.44 -9.35
CA THR A 71 15.91 1.19 -8.04
C THR A 71 17.43 1.05 -8.14
N SER A 72 17.90 -0.06 -8.59
CA SER A 72 19.29 -0.36 -9.01
C SER A 72 19.46 -1.83 -9.41
N SER A 73 20.57 -2.15 -10.05
CA SER A 73 20.94 -3.55 -10.35
C SER A 73 21.20 -4.38 -9.09
N GLY A 74 21.45 -3.76 -7.94
CA GLY A 74 21.72 -4.46 -6.69
C GLY A 74 20.58 -5.35 -6.19
N GLN A 75 19.32 -5.04 -6.55
CA GLN A 75 18.17 -5.88 -6.21
C GLN A 75 17.91 -7.02 -7.20
N VAL A 76 18.34 -6.86 -8.46
CA VAL A 76 18.06 -7.80 -9.56
C VAL A 76 19.21 -8.75 -9.79
N ALA A 77 20.45 -8.21 -9.77
CA ALA A 77 21.69 -8.94 -10.00
C ALA A 77 22.80 -8.27 -9.18
N PRO A 78 22.90 -8.55 -7.87
CA PRO A 78 23.94 -8.00 -7.04
C PRO A 78 25.32 -8.40 -7.58
N ASN A 79 26.18 -7.43 -7.76
CA ASN A 79 27.54 -7.64 -8.24
C ASN A 79 28.53 -6.94 -7.32
N TYR A 80 29.75 -7.49 -7.21
CA TYR A 80 30.77 -7.01 -6.31
C TYR A 80 32.08 -6.87 -7.06
N TRP A 81 32.80 -5.82 -6.74
CA TRP A 81 34.17 -5.62 -7.14
C TRP A 81 35.08 -5.74 -5.90
N VAL A 82 36.08 -6.59 -6.01
CA VAL A 82 37.07 -6.77 -4.95
C VAL A 82 38.26 -5.88 -5.26
N ASP A 83 38.62 -5.00 -4.36
CA ASP A 83 39.81 -4.16 -4.48
C ASP A 83 41.07 -5.05 -4.37
N PRO A 84 41.88 -5.14 -5.43
CA PRO A 84 43.08 -6.02 -5.43
C PRO A 84 44.16 -5.56 -4.45
N THR A 85 44.09 -4.33 -3.94
CA THR A 85 45.10 -3.80 -3.03
C THR A 85 44.85 -4.10 -1.57
N ASN A 86 43.58 -4.16 -1.16
CA ASN A 86 43.19 -4.32 0.25
C ASN A 86 42.24 -5.49 0.49
N GLY A 87 41.74 -6.16 -0.57
CA GLY A 87 40.79 -7.27 -0.50
C GLY A 87 39.37 -6.90 -0.07
N VAL A 88 39.03 -5.61 -0.02
CA VAL A 88 37.69 -5.13 0.38
C VAL A 88 36.71 -5.29 -0.76
N ASN A 89 35.51 -5.83 -0.46
CA ASN A 89 34.42 -5.97 -1.39
C ASN A 89 33.58 -4.68 -1.45
N TYR A 90 33.44 -4.12 -2.65
CA TYR A 90 32.54 -3.00 -2.93
C TYR A 90 31.35 -3.47 -3.75
N VAL A 91 30.14 -3.04 -3.37
CA VAL A 91 28.93 -3.32 -4.15
C VAL A 91 28.93 -2.49 -5.43
N LEU A 92 28.83 -3.17 -6.58
CA LEU A 92 28.69 -2.50 -7.87
C LEU A 92 27.21 -2.40 -8.23
N ALA A 93 26.66 -1.20 -8.16
CA ALA A 93 25.25 -0.93 -8.46
C ALA A 93 25.11 -0.02 -9.69
N LEU A 94 24.37 -0.48 -10.69
CA LEU A 94 23.96 0.30 -11.85
C LEU A 94 22.55 0.85 -11.61
N ARG A 95 22.35 2.11 -11.91
CA ARG A 95 21.01 2.75 -11.85
C ARG A 95 20.93 3.89 -12.88
N VAL A 96 19.71 4.22 -13.28
CA VAL A 96 19.48 5.47 -14.01
C VAL A 96 19.50 6.62 -13.00
N PRO A 97 20.16 7.76 -13.30
CA PRO A 97 20.11 8.93 -12.43
C PRO A 97 18.68 9.38 -12.18
N GLN A 98 18.37 9.77 -10.93
CA GLN A 98 17.00 10.10 -10.51
C GLN A 98 16.36 11.20 -11.36
N PHE A 99 17.13 12.21 -11.79
CA PHE A 99 16.63 13.30 -12.64
C PHE A 99 16.18 12.85 -14.04
N ASN A 100 16.50 11.60 -14.45
CA ASN A 100 16.04 11.00 -15.69
C ASN A 100 14.80 10.11 -15.53
N VAL A 101 14.28 9.96 -14.30
CA VAL A 101 13.12 9.11 -13.98
C VAL A 101 12.16 9.77 -12.98
N ASP A 102 12.20 11.09 -12.87
CA ASP A 102 11.43 11.89 -11.91
C ASP A 102 9.98 12.17 -12.35
N THR A 103 9.64 11.91 -13.60
CA THR A 103 8.29 12.09 -14.15
C THR A 103 7.76 10.81 -14.78
N VAL A 104 6.42 10.66 -14.81
CA VAL A 104 5.78 9.51 -15.49
C VAL A 104 6.23 9.42 -16.95
N LYS A 105 6.40 10.56 -17.63
CA LYS A 105 6.91 10.59 -19.00
C LYS A 105 8.32 10.00 -19.10
N ASN A 106 9.21 10.37 -18.19
CA ASN A 106 10.56 9.84 -18.16
C ASN A 106 10.59 8.33 -17.93
N VAL A 107 9.66 7.81 -17.09
CA VAL A 107 9.48 6.36 -16.91
C VAL A 107 9.02 5.68 -18.20
N THR A 108 8.14 6.31 -19.01
CA THR A 108 7.72 5.76 -20.30
C THR A 108 8.87 5.68 -21.29
N ASP A 109 9.84 6.58 -21.20
CA ASP A 109 10.98 6.68 -22.10
C ASP A 109 12.17 5.77 -21.71
N ILE A 110 12.08 5.04 -20.59
CA ILE A 110 13.13 4.10 -20.16
C ILE A 110 13.38 3.06 -21.26
N PRO A 111 14.64 2.89 -21.72
CA PRO A 111 15.01 1.80 -22.62
C PRO A 111 15.01 0.48 -21.87
N VAL A 112 14.13 -0.44 -22.25
CA VAL A 112 13.98 -1.77 -21.61
C VAL A 112 14.74 -2.88 -22.36
N ALA A 113 15.15 -2.61 -23.59
CA ALA A 113 15.96 -3.52 -24.38
C ALA A 113 16.55 -2.78 -25.61
N TYR A 114 17.37 -3.50 -26.37
CA TYR A 114 17.84 -3.08 -27.68
C TYR A 114 17.44 -4.11 -28.73
N SER A 115 16.84 -3.68 -29.83
CA SER A 115 16.53 -4.50 -30.98
C SER A 115 17.21 -3.86 -32.21
N ASN A 116 18.05 -4.63 -32.91
CA ASN A 116 18.82 -4.12 -34.06
C ASN A 116 19.57 -2.79 -33.78
N ASN A 117 20.20 -2.72 -32.64
CA ASN A 117 20.92 -1.54 -32.13
C ASN A 117 20.05 -0.31 -31.83
N ASN A 118 18.72 -0.44 -31.88
CA ASN A 118 17.78 0.61 -31.52
C ASN A 118 17.18 0.36 -30.13
N PRO A 119 17.05 1.38 -29.26
CA PRO A 119 16.46 1.21 -27.96
C PRO A 119 14.95 0.96 -28.07
N VAL A 120 14.48 -0.10 -27.45
CA VAL A 120 13.06 -0.38 -27.24
C VAL A 120 12.65 0.32 -25.96
N ARG A 121 11.81 1.35 -26.06
CA ARG A 121 11.30 2.10 -24.91
C ARG A 121 10.12 1.37 -24.27
N LEU A 122 9.94 1.58 -22.98
CA LEU A 122 8.82 1.01 -22.23
C LEU A 122 7.47 1.37 -22.84
N ALA A 123 7.32 2.61 -23.34
CA ALA A 123 6.10 3.07 -24.02
C ALA A 123 5.70 2.23 -25.25
N ASN A 124 6.66 1.56 -25.90
CA ASN A 124 6.37 0.75 -27.08
C ASN A 124 5.67 -0.58 -26.75
N ILE A 125 5.86 -1.07 -25.52
CA ILE A 125 5.44 -2.42 -25.10
C ILE A 125 4.60 -2.43 -23.83
N ALA A 126 4.36 -1.28 -23.19
CA ALA A 126 3.59 -1.19 -21.97
C ALA A 126 2.67 0.02 -21.96
N SER A 127 1.56 -0.09 -21.24
CA SER A 127 0.72 1.04 -20.86
C SER A 127 1.00 1.42 -19.40
N ILE A 128 1.07 2.72 -19.12
CA ILE A 128 1.34 3.26 -17.79
C ILE A 128 0.15 4.07 -17.36
N ASN A 129 -0.44 3.69 -16.22
CA ASN A 129 -1.59 4.36 -15.64
C ASN A 129 -1.28 4.75 -14.19
N SER A 130 -1.71 5.94 -13.78
CA SER A 130 -1.74 6.31 -12.38
C SER A 130 -3.01 5.75 -11.76
N SER A 131 -2.88 5.12 -10.61
CA SER A 131 -3.98 4.58 -9.82
C SER A 131 -3.70 4.77 -8.33
N GLU A 132 -4.64 4.37 -7.50
CA GLU A 132 -4.49 4.34 -6.05
C GLU A 132 -4.50 2.88 -5.59
N THR A 133 -3.70 2.57 -4.59
CA THR A 133 -3.62 1.25 -3.99
C THR A 133 -3.55 1.33 -2.48
N SER A 134 -3.93 0.26 -1.81
CA SER A 134 -3.77 0.16 -0.36
C SER A 134 -2.32 -0.18 -0.02
N SER A 135 -1.66 0.68 0.77
CA SER A 135 -0.30 0.42 1.25
C SER A 135 -0.26 -0.54 2.45
N VAL A 136 -1.36 -0.60 3.21
CA VAL A 136 -1.51 -1.48 4.37
C VAL A 136 -2.81 -2.26 4.22
N VAL A 137 -2.72 -3.60 4.23
CA VAL A 137 -3.85 -4.52 4.21
C VAL A 137 -3.71 -5.47 5.39
N ASN A 138 -4.65 -5.39 6.33
CA ASN A 138 -4.68 -6.25 7.50
C ASN A 138 -5.79 -7.27 7.39
N HIS A 139 -5.54 -8.46 7.94
CA HIS A 139 -6.53 -9.53 8.04
C HIS A 139 -6.63 -10.01 9.49
N TYR A 140 -7.84 -10.30 9.93
CA TYR A 140 -8.11 -10.99 11.18
C TYR A 140 -9.01 -12.19 10.89
N ASP A 141 -8.62 -13.37 11.35
CA ASP A 141 -9.31 -14.64 11.03
C ASP A 141 -9.64 -14.77 9.52
N ILE A 142 -8.60 -14.54 8.68
CA ILE A 142 -8.67 -14.64 7.20
C ILE A 142 -9.48 -13.52 6.53
N MET A 143 -10.30 -12.75 7.27
CA MET A 143 -11.10 -11.66 6.71
C MET A 143 -10.36 -10.33 6.74
N PRO A 144 -10.47 -9.50 5.70
CA PRO A 144 -9.90 -8.15 5.72
C PRO A 144 -10.54 -7.31 6.82
N VAL A 145 -9.73 -6.44 7.43
CA VAL A 145 -10.18 -5.56 8.51
C VAL A 145 -9.77 -4.12 8.27
N PHE A 146 -10.59 -3.22 8.82
CA PHE A 146 -10.26 -1.80 9.02
C PHE A 146 -10.29 -1.50 10.51
N ASP A 147 -9.21 -0.88 10.99
CA ASP A 147 -9.05 -0.52 12.40
C ASP A 147 -9.12 0.99 12.55
N ILE A 148 -10.06 1.48 13.34
CA ILE A 148 -10.13 2.88 13.75
C ILE A 148 -9.40 3.00 15.08
N LEU A 149 -8.23 3.61 15.05
CA LEU A 149 -7.44 3.91 16.23
C LEU A 149 -7.94 5.20 16.85
N ILE A 150 -8.05 5.22 18.18
CA ILE A 150 -8.63 6.34 18.94
C ILE A 150 -7.71 6.65 20.10
N ASN A 151 -7.23 7.88 20.18
CA ASN A 151 -6.48 8.40 21.31
C ASN A 151 -7.40 9.29 22.17
N LEU A 152 -7.26 9.16 23.48
CA LEU A 152 -8.08 9.86 24.46
C LEU A 152 -7.30 10.98 25.16
N GLN A 153 -7.99 12.06 25.50
CA GLN A 153 -7.46 13.14 26.30
C GLN A 153 -8.57 13.71 27.18
N ASP A 154 -8.20 14.05 28.44
CA ASP A 154 -9.05 14.73 29.41
C ASP A 154 -10.38 14.00 29.74
N ARG A 155 -10.46 12.70 29.51
CA ARG A 155 -11.62 11.88 29.84
C ARG A 155 -11.24 10.42 30.12
N ASP A 156 -11.98 9.76 30.99
CA ASP A 156 -11.81 8.37 31.34
C ASP A 156 -12.15 7.40 30.16
N LEU A 157 -11.46 6.28 30.13
CA LEU A 157 -11.63 5.26 29.10
C LEU A 157 -13.04 4.65 29.11
N ALA A 158 -13.63 4.44 30.30
CA ALA A 158 -14.95 3.85 30.44
C ALA A 158 -16.06 4.71 29.82
N GLY A 159 -16.05 6.03 30.11
CA GLY A 159 -17.00 6.96 29.56
C GLY A 159 -16.92 7.08 28.06
N VAL A 160 -15.69 7.14 27.51
CA VAL A 160 -15.50 7.19 26.04
C VAL A 160 -15.89 5.85 25.41
N SER A 161 -15.54 4.70 26.01
CA SER A 161 -15.93 3.39 25.50
C SER A 161 -17.45 3.21 25.41
N ASN A 162 -18.19 3.74 26.40
CA ASN A 162 -19.66 3.71 26.37
C ASN A 162 -20.22 4.54 25.21
N ASP A 163 -19.64 5.71 24.93
CA ASP A 163 -20.09 6.54 23.81
C ASP A 163 -19.68 5.94 22.45
N VAL A 164 -18.51 5.32 22.35
CA VAL A 164 -18.07 4.55 21.17
C VAL A 164 -19.01 3.35 20.93
N ASN A 165 -19.41 2.64 21.98
CA ASN A 165 -20.39 1.54 21.86
C ASN A 165 -21.76 2.00 21.34
N LYS A 166 -22.19 3.22 21.68
CA LYS A 166 -23.41 3.82 21.09
C LYS A 166 -23.25 4.03 19.58
N VAL A 167 -22.09 4.51 19.17
CA VAL A 167 -21.78 4.68 17.73
C VAL A 167 -21.75 3.31 17.04
N ILE A 168 -21.10 2.29 17.62
CA ILE A 168 -21.06 0.92 17.06
C ILE A 168 -22.49 0.40 16.88
N LYS A 169 -23.33 0.43 17.91
CA LYS A 169 -24.74 -0.03 17.85
C LYS A 169 -25.57 0.68 16.79
N LYS A 170 -25.28 1.96 16.53
CA LYS A 170 -25.94 2.73 15.47
C LYS A 170 -25.63 2.15 14.08
N TYR A 171 -24.37 1.78 13.85
CA TYR A 171 -23.91 1.30 12.54
C TYR A 171 -24.01 -0.23 12.34
N GLU A 172 -24.16 -1.02 13.42
CA GLU A 172 -24.38 -2.47 13.31
C GLU A 172 -25.61 -2.83 12.46
N LYS A 173 -26.65 -2.00 12.51
CA LYS A 173 -27.88 -2.22 11.74
C LYS A 173 -27.71 -1.97 10.24
N ASP A 174 -26.80 -1.06 9.88
CA ASP A 174 -26.53 -0.64 8.52
C ASP A 174 -25.29 -1.36 7.94
N ALA A 175 -24.65 -2.23 8.74
CA ALA A 175 -23.47 -2.96 8.32
C ALA A 175 -23.79 -3.99 7.23
N PRO A 176 -22.92 -4.15 6.23
CA PRO A 176 -23.05 -5.17 5.20
C PRO A 176 -23.15 -6.57 5.79
N ARG A 177 -23.86 -7.47 5.13
CA ARG A 177 -24.00 -8.87 5.61
C ARG A 177 -22.62 -9.53 5.75
N GLY A 178 -22.36 -10.12 6.92
CA GLY A 178 -21.08 -10.76 7.24
C GLY A 178 -19.98 -9.79 7.66
N THR A 179 -20.34 -8.54 7.99
CA THR A 179 -19.46 -7.57 8.62
C THR A 179 -19.65 -7.62 10.14
N PHE A 180 -18.55 -7.67 10.88
CA PHE A 180 -18.50 -7.63 12.33
C PHE A 180 -17.80 -6.36 12.78
N ILE A 181 -18.35 -5.70 13.79
CA ILE A 181 -17.76 -4.49 14.37
C ILE A 181 -17.44 -4.78 15.82
N ASN A 182 -16.17 -4.76 16.17
CA ASN A 182 -15.68 -5.11 17.50
C ASN A 182 -14.97 -3.92 18.15
N LEU A 183 -15.23 -3.70 19.43
CA LEU A 183 -14.41 -2.81 20.26
C LEU A 183 -13.28 -3.63 20.87
N LEU A 184 -12.04 -3.29 20.56
CA LEU A 184 -10.83 -3.99 20.98
C LEU A 184 -9.92 -3.10 21.83
N GLY A 185 -8.74 -3.65 22.19
CA GLY A 185 -7.73 -2.97 22.98
C GLY A 185 -8.06 -2.88 24.46
N GLN A 186 -7.59 -1.84 25.13
CA GLN A 186 -7.77 -1.66 26.59
C GLN A 186 -9.24 -1.63 27.03
N ALA A 187 -10.14 -1.10 26.16
CA ALA A 187 -11.57 -1.07 26.43
C ALA A 187 -12.18 -2.47 26.56
N LYS A 188 -11.72 -3.45 25.75
CA LYS A 188 -12.15 -4.83 25.85
C LYS A 188 -11.65 -5.48 27.16
N SER A 189 -10.38 -5.26 27.50
CA SER A 189 -9.78 -5.82 28.73
C SER A 189 -10.48 -5.33 29.99
N MET A 190 -10.93 -4.07 30.01
CA MET A 190 -11.65 -3.48 31.14
C MET A 190 -13.03 -4.12 31.37
N ASN A 191 -13.69 -4.63 30.34
CA ASN A 191 -15.00 -5.29 30.45
C ASN A 191 -14.92 -6.74 30.96
N TYR A 192 -13.70 -7.28 31.11
CA TYR A 192 -13.47 -8.63 31.66
C TYR A 192 -13.10 -8.64 33.15
N VAL A 193 -13.00 -7.48 33.80
CA VAL A 193 -12.74 -7.30 35.22
C VAL A 193 -14.03 -6.88 35.93
#